data_7d73794f3b59bfe8a5ae3c9b21dccb30
#
_entry.id   7d73794f3b59bfe8a5ae3c9b21dccb30
#
_cell.length_a   1.000
_cell.length_b   1.000
_cell.length_c   1.000
_cell.angle_alpha   90.00
_cell.angle_beta   90.00
_cell.angle_gamma   90.00
#
_symmetry.space_group_name_H-M   'P 1'
#
loop_
_entity.id
_entity.type
_entity.pdbx_description
1 polymer ?
#
loop_
_entity_poly.entity_id
_entity_poly.type
_entity_poly.pdbx_seq_one_letter_code
_entity_poly.pdbx_strand_id
1 'polypeptide(L)'
;LFLAVMVTDVIILDVFNTLGMPTSTTVSLVFELLGGAFILATLKMYGDDSLNYGVLLNSNKALEVIMGIFSSVIIAFVFGAFVMWLSRIIFTFNYRKHSRYSIAIFGGIAFTALSYFIFMKGLGKSPYLPAEVRDYIDQNLGFLICITFVVSAVVMEFLHLCRVNIFKFTVLMGTFALAMAFAGNDLVNFIGVPLAGLSSYQDYMANANGAAPDQFMMTSLMESAKTTPGFLLAAGAVMIIAMATSKKAQNVIKTSVDLSRQDEGD
;
A
#
# COMPACT_ATOMS: atom_id res chain seq x y z
N LEU A 1 22.56 -7.47 6.18
CA LEU A 1 21.66 -7.13 5.10
C LEU A 1 20.59 -6.12 5.54
N PHE A 2 19.72 -6.46 6.49
CA PHE A 2 18.58 -5.62 6.89
C PHE A 2 19.00 -4.21 7.35
N LEU A 3 20.06 -4.08 8.13
CA LEU A 3 20.58 -2.77 8.52
C LEU A 3 21.05 -1.94 7.31
N ALA A 4 21.76 -2.56 6.37
CA ALA A 4 22.21 -1.88 5.15
C ALA A 4 21.04 -1.38 4.31
N VAL A 5 20.00 -2.21 4.12
CA VAL A 5 18.77 -1.84 3.43
C VAL A 5 18.11 -0.64 4.12
N MET A 6 17.94 -0.67 5.45
CA MET A 6 17.33 0.44 6.18
C MET A 6 18.11 1.75 6.07
N VAL A 7 19.44 1.70 6.13
CA VAL A 7 20.28 2.90 5.97
C VAL A 7 20.15 3.46 4.55
N THR A 8 20.12 2.59 3.54
CA THR A 8 19.95 2.98 2.14
C THR A 8 18.58 3.62 1.91
N ASP A 9 17.50 2.98 2.40
CA ASP A 9 16.14 3.48 2.28
C ASP A 9 15.98 4.87 2.90
N VAL A 10 16.50 5.07 4.12
CA VAL A 10 16.48 6.39 4.78
C VAL A 10 17.17 7.45 3.93
N ILE A 11 18.35 7.15 3.36
CA ILE A 11 19.09 8.11 2.53
C ILE A 11 18.32 8.41 1.24
N ILE A 12 17.84 7.41 0.53
CA ILE A 12 17.11 7.57 -0.72
C ILE A 12 15.82 8.36 -0.49
N LEU A 13 15.01 7.97 0.49
CA LEU A 13 13.77 8.67 0.81
C LEU A 13 13.99 10.11 1.26
N ASP A 14 15.08 10.38 2.01
CA ASP A 14 15.42 11.76 2.40
C ASP A 14 15.77 12.64 1.19
N VAL A 15 16.49 12.10 0.21
CA VAL A 15 16.80 12.80 -1.04
C VAL A 15 15.53 13.08 -1.84
N PHE A 16 14.68 12.07 -2.06
CA PHE A 16 13.43 12.23 -2.81
C PHE A 16 12.48 13.22 -2.14
N ASN A 17 12.33 13.13 -0.82
CA ASN A 17 11.49 14.06 -0.04
C ASN A 17 12.04 15.49 -0.08
N THR A 18 13.36 15.65 -0.03
CA THR A 18 14.01 16.96 -0.12
C THR A 18 13.76 17.62 -1.48
N LEU A 19 13.81 16.83 -2.55
CA LEU A 19 13.53 17.29 -3.92
C LEU A 19 12.03 17.41 -4.21
N GLY A 20 11.16 17.03 -3.29
CA GLY A 20 9.71 17.03 -3.48
C GLY A 20 9.23 16.00 -4.52
N MET A 21 9.99 14.94 -4.75
CA MET A 21 9.66 13.89 -5.71
C MET A 21 8.87 12.76 -5.04
N PRO A 22 7.60 12.51 -5.43
CA PRO A 22 6.86 11.35 -4.95
C PRO A 22 7.57 10.06 -5.36
N THR A 23 7.75 9.14 -4.42
CA THR A 23 8.35 7.83 -4.68
C THR A 23 7.55 6.72 -4.02
N SER A 24 7.73 5.49 -4.48
CA SER A 24 7.11 4.31 -3.88
C SER A 24 8.09 3.68 -2.88
N THR A 25 7.73 3.70 -1.61
CA THR A 25 8.49 3.04 -0.53
C THR A 25 8.59 1.54 -0.76
N THR A 26 7.54 0.91 -1.26
CA THR A 26 7.53 -0.53 -1.59
C THR A 26 8.55 -0.86 -2.68
N VAL A 27 8.59 -0.06 -3.75
CA VAL A 27 9.54 -0.27 -4.85
C VAL A 27 10.97 -0.07 -4.38
N SER A 28 11.25 1.01 -3.63
CA SER A 28 12.55 1.30 -3.04
C SER A 28 13.03 0.09 -2.24
N LEU A 29 12.25 -0.32 -1.24
CA LEU A 29 12.60 -1.41 -0.35
C LEU A 29 12.83 -2.75 -1.07
N VAL A 30 11.98 -3.09 -2.03
CA VAL A 30 12.13 -4.33 -2.81
C VAL A 30 13.42 -4.35 -3.60
N PHE A 31 13.74 -3.25 -4.29
CA PHE A 31 14.98 -3.19 -5.07
C PHE A 31 16.23 -3.11 -4.18
N GLU A 32 16.15 -2.49 -3.02
CA GLU A 32 17.24 -2.50 -2.02
C GLU A 32 17.49 -3.90 -1.46
N LEU A 33 16.42 -4.64 -1.14
CA LEU A 33 16.55 -6.04 -0.71
C LEU A 33 17.14 -6.93 -1.81
N LEU A 34 16.68 -6.77 -3.05
CA LEU A 34 17.21 -7.51 -4.19
C LEU A 34 18.67 -7.16 -4.47
N GLY A 35 19.02 -5.87 -4.43
CA GLY A 35 20.40 -5.40 -4.60
C GLY A 35 21.31 -5.91 -3.50
N GLY A 36 20.88 -5.84 -2.25
CA GLY A 36 21.62 -6.38 -1.11
C GLY A 36 21.83 -7.90 -1.18
N ALA A 37 20.78 -8.63 -1.57
CA ALA A 37 20.87 -10.07 -1.79
C ALA A 37 21.85 -10.43 -2.93
N PHE A 38 21.79 -9.67 -4.03
CA PHE A 38 22.71 -9.84 -5.16
C PHE A 38 24.18 -9.63 -4.77
N ILE A 39 24.48 -8.57 -4.02
CA ILE A 39 25.84 -8.30 -3.53
C ILE A 39 26.32 -9.41 -2.60
N LEU A 40 25.48 -9.86 -1.66
CA LEU A 40 25.82 -10.97 -0.77
C LEU A 40 26.08 -12.27 -1.52
N ALA A 41 25.28 -12.58 -2.54
CA ALA A 41 25.48 -13.74 -3.42
C ALA A 41 26.83 -13.62 -4.15
N THR A 42 27.14 -12.43 -4.70
CA THR A 42 28.42 -12.17 -5.38
C THR A 42 29.61 -12.37 -4.44
N LEU A 43 29.54 -11.86 -3.22
CA LEU A 43 30.60 -12.02 -2.22
C LEU A 43 30.80 -13.49 -1.82
N LYS A 44 29.72 -14.26 -1.69
CA LYS A 44 29.80 -15.70 -1.40
C LYS A 44 30.43 -16.48 -2.55
N MET A 45 30.07 -16.16 -3.80
CA MET A 45 30.67 -16.79 -4.98
C MET A 45 32.15 -16.49 -5.14
N TYR A 46 32.62 -15.33 -4.69
CA TYR A 46 34.05 -14.98 -4.74
C TYR A 46 34.93 -15.87 -3.84
N GLY A 47 34.31 -16.51 -2.83
CA GLY A 47 34.99 -17.45 -1.91
C GLY A 47 34.76 -18.92 -2.21
N ASP A 48 33.87 -19.27 -3.13
CA ASP A 48 33.49 -20.65 -3.44
C ASP A 48 33.01 -20.79 -4.88
N ASP A 49 33.83 -21.38 -5.72
CA ASP A 49 33.57 -21.60 -7.15
C ASP A 49 32.43 -22.62 -7.43
N SER A 50 31.96 -23.35 -6.42
CA SER A 50 30.85 -24.29 -6.54
C SER A 50 29.48 -23.61 -6.52
N LEU A 51 29.41 -22.35 -6.09
CA LEU A 51 28.19 -21.57 -5.97
C LEU A 51 27.91 -20.77 -7.26
N ASN A 52 26.62 -20.63 -7.58
CA ASN A 52 26.16 -19.77 -8.67
C ASN A 52 24.90 -18.98 -8.25
N TYR A 53 24.57 -17.94 -9.02
CA TYR A 53 23.41 -17.10 -8.73
C TYR A 53 22.10 -17.88 -8.72
N GLY A 54 21.96 -18.93 -9.52
CA GLY A 54 20.73 -19.74 -9.57
C GLY A 54 20.48 -20.53 -8.28
N VAL A 55 21.53 -20.84 -7.52
CA VAL A 55 21.43 -21.51 -6.21
C VAL A 55 21.19 -20.49 -5.08
N LEU A 56 21.83 -19.31 -5.18
CA LEU A 56 21.81 -18.31 -4.11
C LEU A 56 20.64 -17.35 -4.19
N LEU A 57 20.08 -17.11 -5.39
CA LEU A 57 19.01 -16.15 -5.61
C LEU A 57 17.77 -16.85 -6.18
N ASN A 58 16.62 -16.54 -5.61
CA ASN A 58 15.34 -16.95 -6.19
C ASN A 58 14.95 -15.99 -7.34
N SER A 59 15.57 -16.20 -8.51
CA SER A 59 15.37 -15.35 -9.70
C SER A 59 13.93 -15.33 -10.18
N ASN A 60 13.20 -16.45 -10.03
CA ASN A 60 11.80 -16.51 -10.42
C ASN A 60 10.94 -15.58 -9.55
N LYS A 61 11.19 -15.58 -8.24
CA LYS A 61 10.46 -14.71 -7.32
C LYS A 61 10.80 -13.23 -7.54
N ALA A 62 12.07 -12.92 -7.80
CA ALA A 62 12.50 -11.56 -8.14
C ALA A 62 11.80 -11.06 -9.41
N LEU A 63 11.76 -11.90 -10.47
CA LEU A 63 11.09 -11.56 -11.72
C LEU A 63 9.57 -11.39 -11.54
N GLU A 64 8.92 -12.26 -10.77
CA GLU A 64 7.49 -12.15 -10.44
C GLU A 64 7.17 -10.81 -9.80
N VAL A 65 7.97 -10.38 -8.83
CA VAL A 65 7.77 -9.10 -8.13
C VAL A 65 7.98 -7.92 -9.08
N ILE A 66 9.06 -7.92 -9.85
CA ILE A 66 9.36 -6.86 -10.83
C ILE A 66 8.25 -6.75 -11.88
N MET A 67 7.83 -7.86 -12.46
CA MET A 67 6.73 -7.88 -13.43
C MET A 67 5.41 -7.45 -12.81
N GLY A 68 5.16 -7.81 -11.55
CA GLY A 68 3.99 -7.37 -10.78
C GLY A 68 3.95 -5.85 -10.62
N ILE A 69 5.08 -5.22 -10.31
CA ILE A 69 5.20 -3.76 -10.18
C ILE A 69 4.84 -3.08 -11.50
N PHE A 70 5.51 -3.45 -12.61
CA PHE A 70 5.25 -2.83 -13.92
C PHE A 70 3.83 -3.09 -14.42
N SER A 71 3.32 -4.31 -14.28
CA SER A 71 1.96 -4.65 -14.70
C SER A 71 0.91 -3.87 -13.92
N SER A 72 1.12 -3.66 -12.61
CA SER A 72 0.18 -2.89 -11.79
C SER A 72 0.04 -1.44 -12.25
N VAL A 73 1.13 -0.81 -12.67
CA VAL A 73 1.12 0.57 -13.20
C VAL A 73 0.32 0.64 -14.50
N ILE A 74 0.56 -0.28 -15.43
CA ILE A 74 -0.16 -0.33 -16.71
C ILE A 74 -1.66 -0.56 -16.47
N ILE A 75 -2.02 -1.52 -15.63
CA ILE A 75 -3.40 -1.84 -15.30
C ILE A 75 -4.09 -0.62 -14.66
N ALA A 76 -3.46 0.01 -13.68
CA ALA A 76 -4.00 1.18 -13.00
C ALA A 76 -4.24 2.34 -13.98
N PHE A 77 -3.29 2.60 -14.88
CA PHE A 77 -3.42 3.64 -15.90
C PHE A 77 -4.59 3.36 -16.86
N VAL A 78 -4.68 2.15 -17.41
CA VAL A 78 -5.74 1.78 -18.37
C VAL A 78 -7.12 1.85 -17.73
N PHE A 79 -7.28 1.26 -16.54
CA PHE A 79 -8.57 1.28 -15.84
C PHE A 79 -8.93 2.69 -15.37
N GLY A 80 -7.98 3.47 -14.87
CA GLY A 80 -8.21 4.86 -14.48
C GLY A 80 -8.65 5.73 -15.65
N ALA A 81 -7.99 5.60 -16.80
CA ALA A 81 -8.35 6.30 -18.02
C ALA A 81 -9.76 5.88 -18.51
N PHE A 82 -10.07 4.59 -18.47
CA PHE A 82 -11.37 4.07 -18.85
C PHE A 82 -12.49 4.61 -17.93
N VAL A 83 -12.32 4.57 -16.63
CA VAL A 83 -13.30 5.07 -15.67
C VAL A 83 -13.50 6.58 -15.83
N MET A 84 -12.42 7.34 -16.04
CA MET A 84 -12.50 8.78 -16.29
C MET A 84 -13.24 9.07 -17.59
N TRP A 85 -12.94 8.35 -18.68
CA TRP A 85 -13.62 8.49 -19.96
C TRP A 85 -15.13 8.19 -19.83
N LEU A 86 -15.49 7.10 -19.15
CA LEU A 86 -16.89 6.74 -18.90
C LEU A 86 -17.60 7.82 -18.07
N SER A 87 -16.96 8.31 -17.01
CA SER A 87 -17.52 9.37 -16.17
C SER A 87 -17.76 10.66 -16.97
N ARG A 88 -16.86 11.01 -17.87
CA ARG A 88 -17.03 12.20 -18.76
C ARG A 88 -18.17 12.02 -19.77
N ILE A 89 -18.40 10.82 -20.27
CA ILE A 89 -19.55 10.53 -21.14
C ILE A 89 -20.85 10.71 -20.36
N ILE A 90 -20.91 10.17 -19.14
CA ILE A 90 -22.14 10.18 -18.33
C ILE A 90 -22.46 11.59 -17.84
N PHE A 91 -21.48 12.30 -17.27
CA PHE A 91 -21.75 13.55 -16.56
C PHE A 91 -21.37 14.81 -17.31
N THR A 92 -20.56 14.73 -18.37
CA THR A 92 -19.99 15.90 -19.08
C THR A 92 -19.38 16.92 -18.11
N PHE A 93 -18.89 18.06 -18.59
CA PHE A 93 -18.35 19.13 -17.72
C PHE A 93 -19.46 19.91 -16.99
N ASN A 94 -20.72 19.79 -17.42
CA ASN A 94 -21.86 20.51 -16.83
C ASN A 94 -22.75 19.61 -15.95
N TYR A 95 -22.13 19.00 -14.93
CA TYR A 95 -22.79 18.05 -14.04
C TYR A 95 -24.00 18.63 -13.27
N ARG A 96 -24.09 19.96 -13.12
CA ARG A 96 -25.21 20.63 -12.44
C ARG A 96 -26.54 20.47 -13.15
N LYS A 97 -26.53 20.14 -14.44
CA LYS A 97 -27.73 19.90 -15.23
C LYS A 97 -28.20 18.43 -15.21
N HIS A 98 -27.43 17.54 -14.57
CA HIS A 98 -27.75 16.13 -14.55
C HIS A 98 -28.88 15.79 -13.58
N SER A 99 -29.56 14.71 -13.90
CA SER A 99 -30.66 14.20 -13.10
C SER A 99 -30.19 13.82 -11.70
N ARG A 100 -30.96 14.20 -10.70
CA ARG A 100 -30.77 13.82 -9.29
C ARG A 100 -30.47 12.33 -9.10
N TYR A 101 -31.21 11.47 -9.78
CA TYR A 101 -31.01 10.01 -9.66
C TYR A 101 -29.69 9.52 -10.21
N SER A 102 -29.18 10.11 -11.28
CA SER A 102 -27.87 9.74 -11.84
C SER A 102 -26.74 10.06 -10.87
N ILE A 103 -26.84 11.16 -10.15
CA ILE A 103 -25.85 11.57 -9.13
C ILE A 103 -25.90 10.63 -7.92
N ALA A 104 -27.11 10.26 -7.46
CA ALA A 104 -27.27 9.33 -6.34
C ALA A 104 -26.75 7.91 -6.67
N ILE A 105 -27.05 7.41 -7.88
CA ILE A 105 -26.56 6.11 -8.35
C ILE A 105 -25.03 6.13 -8.45
N PHE A 106 -24.44 7.16 -9.06
CA PHE A 106 -23.00 7.30 -9.15
C PHE A 106 -22.35 7.32 -7.77
N GLY A 107 -22.86 8.16 -6.86
CA GLY A 107 -22.38 8.24 -5.49
C GLY A 107 -22.54 6.91 -4.75
N GLY A 108 -23.63 6.20 -4.97
CA GLY A 108 -23.88 4.86 -4.43
C GLY A 108 -22.85 3.83 -4.91
N ILE A 109 -22.57 3.78 -6.21
CA ILE A 109 -21.56 2.89 -6.79
C ILE A 109 -20.17 3.24 -6.24
N ALA A 110 -19.79 4.52 -6.29
CA ALA A 110 -18.50 4.98 -5.84
C ALA A 110 -18.26 4.69 -4.36
N PHE A 111 -19.25 4.99 -3.51
CA PHE A 111 -19.12 4.74 -2.07
C PHE A 111 -19.14 3.25 -1.73
N THR A 112 -19.88 2.44 -2.48
CA THR A 112 -19.85 0.97 -2.34
C THR A 112 -18.47 0.42 -2.69
N ALA A 113 -17.87 0.87 -3.79
CA ALA A 113 -16.52 0.47 -4.17
C ALA A 113 -15.47 0.89 -3.13
N LEU A 114 -15.56 2.10 -2.59
CA LEU A 114 -14.70 2.59 -1.52
C LEU A 114 -14.89 1.79 -0.22
N SER A 115 -16.13 1.52 0.16
CA SER A 115 -16.46 0.71 1.34
C SER A 115 -15.92 -0.71 1.20
N TYR A 116 -16.08 -1.33 0.03
CA TYR A 116 -15.50 -2.63 -0.26
C TYR A 116 -13.98 -2.61 -0.11
N PHE A 117 -13.33 -1.60 -0.66
CA PHE A 117 -11.88 -1.45 -0.56
C PHE A 117 -11.41 -1.29 0.90
N ILE A 118 -12.05 -0.42 1.67
CA ILE A 118 -11.70 -0.14 3.06
C ILE A 118 -11.96 -1.36 3.95
N PHE A 119 -13.18 -1.87 3.94
CA PHE A 119 -13.62 -2.88 4.90
C PHE A 119 -13.24 -4.29 4.50
N MET A 120 -13.42 -4.67 3.23
CA MET A 120 -13.18 -6.04 2.77
C MET A 120 -11.70 -6.30 2.47
N LYS A 121 -11.00 -5.36 1.84
CA LYS A 121 -9.58 -5.51 1.50
C LYS A 121 -8.65 -4.97 2.57
N GLY A 122 -8.97 -3.85 3.21
CA GLY A 122 -8.15 -3.23 4.24
C GLY A 122 -8.28 -3.96 5.58
N LEU A 123 -9.48 -3.95 6.15
CA LEU A 123 -9.72 -4.55 7.46
C LEU A 123 -9.87 -6.08 7.43
N GLY A 124 -10.31 -6.68 6.32
CA GLY A 124 -10.51 -8.12 6.22
C GLY A 124 -9.25 -8.95 6.45
N LYS A 125 -8.07 -8.39 6.23
CA LYS A 125 -6.77 -9.00 6.54
C LYS A 125 -6.24 -8.63 7.93
N SER A 126 -6.96 -7.81 8.68
CA SER A 126 -6.54 -7.37 10.00
C SER A 126 -6.55 -8.54 11.00
N PRO A 127 -5.52 -8.69 11.84
CA PRO A 127 -5.49 -9.68 12.91
C PRO A 127 -6.54 -9.41 14.00
N TYR A 128 -7.14 -8.21 14.01
CA TYR A 128 -8.19 -7.84 14.98
C TYR A 128 -9.58 -8.33 14.58
N LEU A 129 -9.78 -8.81 13.35
CA LEU A 129 -11.07 -9.35 12.92
C LEU A 129 -11.15 -10.84 13.32
N PRO A 130 -12.17 -11.26 14.10
CA PRO A 130 -12.40 -12.67 14.38
C PRO A 130 -12.57 -13.49 13.09
N ALA A 131 -12.08 -14.72 13.10
CA ALA A 131 -12.16 -15.60 11.93
C ALA A 131 -13.61 -15.81 11.46
N GLU A 132 -14.54 -15.96 12.40
CA GLU A 132 -15.98 -16.13 12.13
C GLU A 132 -16.57 -14.96 11.32
N VAL A 133 -16.17 -13.72 11.63
CA VAL A 133 -16.63 -12.54 10.92
C VAL A 133 -16.04 -12.51 9.51
N ARG A 134 -14.80 -12.92 9.35
CA ARG A 134 -14.13 -13.00 8.05
C ARG A 134 -14.81 -14.03 7.15
N ASP A 135 -15.04 -15.21 7.68
CA ASP A 135 -15.71 -16.30 6.96
C ASP A 135 -17.14 -15.91 6.57
N TYR A 136 -17.87 -15.21 7.46
CA TYR A 136 -19.19 -14.67 7.15
C TYR A 136 -19.15 -13.66 5.99
N ILE A 137 -18.18 -12.75 6.00
CA ILE A 137 -17.99 -11.75 4.94
C ILE A 137 -17.69 -12.46 3.61
N ASP A 138 -16.79 -13.42 3.59
CA ASP A 138 -16.39 -14.12 2.36
C ASP A 138 -17.54 -14.95 1.78
N GLN A 139 -18.34 -15.60 2.62
CA GLN A 139 -19.51 -16.38 2.19
C GLN A 139 -20.67 -15.51 1.69
N ASN A 140 -20.84 -14.31 2.22
CA ASN A 140 -21.97 -13.43 1.93
C ASN A 140 -21.58 -12.18 1.15
N LEU A 141 -20.44 -12.18 0.48
CA LEU A 141 -19.86 -11.00 -0.17
C LEU A 141 -20.82 -10.30 -1.13
N GLY A 142 -21.49 -11.05 -2.00
CA GLY A 142 -22.44 -10.49 -2.96
C GLY A 142 -23.64 -9.81 -2.29
N PHE A 143 -24.19 -10.42 -1.26
CA PHE A 143 -25.28 -9.85 -0.47
C PHE A 143 -24.84 -8.58 0.27
N LEU A 144 -23.67 -8.58 0.87
CA LEU A 144 -23.10 -7.42 1.56
C LEU A 144 -22.85 -6.26 0.59
N ILE A 145 -22.36 -6.53 -0.61
CA ILE A 145 -22.17 -5.50 -1.65
C ILE A 145 -23.53 -4.90 -2.04
N CYS A 146 -24.56 -5.72 -2.27
CA CYS A 146 -25.89 -5.25 -2.61
C CYS A 146 -26.50 -4.37 -1.51
N ILE A 147 -26.42 -4.78 -0.24
CA ILE A 147 -26.91 -3.99 0.89
C ILE A 147 -26.12 -2.68 0.98
N THR A 148 -24.80 -2.74 0.89
CA THR A 148 -23.95 -1.55 0.95
C THR A 148 -24.30 -0.58 -0.17
N PHE A 149 -24.59 -1.08 -1.37
CA PHE A 149 -25.01 -0.24 -2.49
C PHE A 149 -26.34 0.45 -2.21
N VAL A 150 -27.35 -0.28 -1.75
CA VAL A 150 -28.68 0.31 -1.46
C VAL A 150 -28.57 1.37 -0.36
N VAL A 151 -27.87 1.05 0.74
CA VAL A 151 -27.67 1.99 1.85
C VAL A 151 -26.89 3.21 1.37
N SER A 152 -25.82 3.01 0.61
CA SER A 152 -24.99 4.09 0.07
C SER A 152 -25.78 5.00 -0.89
N ALA A 153 -26.60 4.42 -1.78
CA ALA A 153 -27.43 5.20 -2.69
C ALA A 153 -28.47 6.06 -1.94
N VAL A 154 -29.09 5.50 -0.90
CA VAL A 154 -30.02 6.24 -0.04
C VAL A 154 -29.31 7.37 0.73
N VAL A 155 -28.15 7.10 1.29
CA VAL A 155 -27.35 8.11 2.00
C VAL A 155 -26.92 9.22 1.03
N MET A 156 -26.45 8.87 -0.18
CA MET A 156 -26.05 9.86 -1.19
C MET A 156 -27.22 10.71 -1.67
N GLU A 157 -28.41 10.10 -1.82
CA GLU A 157 -29.62 10.84 -2.12
C GLU A 157 -29.99 11.82 -1.00
N PHE A 158 -29.91 11.38 0.25
CA PHE A 158 -30.15 12.24 1.41
C PHE A 158 -29.14 13.40 1.48
N LEU A 159 -27.85 13.14 1.28
CA LEU A 159 -26.82 14.19 1.22
C LEU A 159 -27.07 15.16 0.07
N HIS A 160 -27.53 14.66 -1.08
CA HIS A 160 -27.89 15.50 -2.21
C HIS A 160 -29.07 16.42 -1.88
N LEU A 161 -30.08 15.91 -1.18
CA LEU A 161 -31.20 16.73 -0.66
C LEU A 161 -30.74 17.80 0.32
N CYS A 162 -29.74 17.50 1.14
CA CYS A 162 -29.08 18.45 2.04
C CYS A 162 -28.17 19.45 1.29
N ARG A 163 -28.17 19.47 -0.05
CA ARG A 163 -27.36 20.33 -0.92
C ARG A 163 -25.85 20.09 -0.80
N VAL A 164 -25.42 18.91 -0.32
CA VAL A 164 -24.03 18.50 -0.34
C VAL A 164 -23.63 18.14 -1.76
N ASN A 165 -22.47 18.59 -2.19
CA ASN A 165 -21.91 18.20 -3.49
C ASN A 165 -21.39 16.76 -3.41
N ILE A 166 -22.13 15.82 -4.00
CA ILE A 166 -21.82 14.38 -3.94
C ILE A 166 -20.47 14.06 -4.60
N PHE A 167 -20.11 14.74 -5.69
CA PHE A 167 -18.80 14.53 -6.33
C PHE A 167 -17.65 14.93 -5.41
N LYS A 168 -17.76 16.10 -4.77
CA LYS A 168 -16.77 16.55 -3.79
C LYS A 168 -16.69 15.59 -2.60
N PHE A 169 -17.82 15.14 -2.09
CA PHE A 169 -17.87 14.18 -0.99
C PHE A 169 -17.22 12.85 -1.38
N THR A 170 -17.52 12.33 -2.58
CA THR A 170 -16.91 11.09 -3.11
C THR A 170 -15.40 11.21 -3.25
N VAL A 171 -14.89 12.34 -3.77
CA VAL A 171 -13.45 12.59 -3.88
C VAL A 171 -12.78 12.63 -2.50
N LEU A 172 -13.39 13.30 -1.52
CA LEU A 172 -12.86 13.33 -0.15
C LEU A 172 -12.82 11.93 0.49
N MET A 173 -13.86 11.13 0.29
CA MET A 173 -13.89 9.74 0.76
C MET A 173 -12.86 8.87 0.02
N GLY A 174 -12.68 9.07 -1.28
CA GLY A 174 -11.64 8.42 -2.06
C GLY A 174 -10.23 8.77 -1.56
N THR A 175 -9.98 10.03 -1.27
CA THR A 175 -8.71 10.49 -0.68
C THR A 175 -8.47 9.85 0.69
N PHE A 176 -9.49 9.77 1.53
CA PHE A 176 -9.41 9.09 2.82
C PHE A 176 -9.09 7.59 2.66
N ALA A 177 -9.78 6.90 1.75
CA ALA A 177 -9.55 5.49 1.48
C ALA A 177 -8.13 5.21 0.98
N LEU A 178 -7.63 6.04 0.05
CA LEU A 178 -6.25 5.96 -0.44
C LEU A 178 -5.24 6.23 0.67
N ALA A 179 -5.44 7.28 1.47
CA ALA A 179 -4.56 7.60 2.59
C ALA A 179 -4.48 6.45 3.59
N MET A 180 -5.61 5.81 3.91
CA MET A 180 -5.64 4.66 4.80
C MET A 180 -4.91 3.45 4.20
N ALA A 181 -5.08 3.18 2.91
CA ALA A 181 -4.40 2.08 2.23
C ALA A 181 -2.89 2.30 2.14
N PHE A 182 -2.46 3.52 1.79
CA PHE A 182 -1.04 3.87 1.74
C PHE A 182 -0.40 3.84 3.12
N ALA A 183 -1.03 4.43 4.13
CA ALA A 183 -0.51 4.41 5.49
C ALA A 183 -0.30 2.98 6.00
N GLY A 184 -1.23 2.06 5.73
CA GLY A 184 -1.09 0.66 6.10
C GLY A 184 0.06 -0.04 5.37
N ASN A 185 0.23 0.22 4.08
CA ASN A 185 1.32 -0.32 3.28
C ASN A 185 2.68 0.24 3.69
N ASP A 186 2.78 1.55 3.82
CA ASP A 186 4.04 2.22 4.18
C ASP A 186 4.50 1.87 5.58
N LEU A 187 3.57 1.76 6.53
CA LEU A 187 3.88 1.31 7.88
C LEU A 187 4.53 -0.08 7.90
N VAL A 188 3.99 -1.01 7.11
CA VAL A 188 4.54 -2.38 7.00
C VAL A 188 5.92 -2.35 6.35
N ASN A 189 6.13 -1.53 5.33
CA ASN A 189 7.43 -1.38 4.68
C ASN A 189 8.51 -0.85 5.66
N PHE A 190 8.20 0.19 6.41
CA PHE A 190 9.15 0.79 7.35
C PHE A 190 9.48 -0.10 8.55
N ILE A 191 8.49 -0.84 9.09
CA ILE A 191 8.71 -1.67 10.26
C ILE A 191 9.09 -3.11 9.92
N GLY A 192 8.75 -3.60 8.74
CA GLY A 192 8.94 -4.99 8.34
C GLY A 192 10.40 -5.43 8.36
N VAL A 193 11.30 -4.61 7.80
CA VAL A 193 12.73 -4.91 7.72
C VAL A 193 13.40 -4.94 9.11
N PRO A 194 13.21 -3.94 10.00
CA PRO A 194 13.70 -4.01 11.37
C PRO A 194 13.16 -5.22 12.15
N LEU A 195 11.87 -5.54 11.98
CA LEU A 195 11.28 -6.69 12.67
C LEU A 195 11.77 -8.03 12.11
N ALA A 196 12.04 -8.12 10.81
CA ALA A 196 12.69 -9.30 10.24
C ALA A 196 14.10 -9.49 10.83
N GLY A 197 14.86 -8.40 11.01
CA GLY A 197 16.15 -8.42 11.69
C GLY A 197 16.04 -8.87 13.15
N LEU A 198 15.05 -8.36 13.88
CA LEU A 198 14.79 -8.77 15.27
C LEU A 198 14.38 -10.24 15.35
N SER A 199 13.48 -10.70 14.49
CA SER A 199 13.07 -12.12 14.44
C SER A 199 14.25 -13.04 14.12
N SER A 200 15.12 -12.64 13.19
CA SER A 200 16.33 -13.39 12.87
C SER A 200 17.28 -13.50 14.05
N TYR A 201 17.44 -12.41 14.80
CA TYR A 201 18.25 -12.42 16.03
C TYR A 201 17.65 -13.33 17.10
N GLN A 202 16.34 -13.23 17.32
CA GLN A 202 15.64 -14.07 18.31
C GLN A 202 15.71 -15.56 17.95
N ASP A 203 15.55 -15.91 16.68
CA ASP A 203 15.66 -17.27 16.17
C ASP A 203 17.08 -17.82 16.39
N TYR A 204 18.10 -17.02 16.06
CA TYR A 204 19.50 -17.38 16.33
C TYR A 204 19.74 -17.64 17.81
N MET A 205 19.32 -16.73 18.69
CA MET A 205 19.53 -16.87 20.14
C MET A 205 18.81 -18.09 20.72
N ALA A 206 17.66 -18.47 20.17
CA ALA A 206 16.88 -19.60 20.65
C ALA A 206 17.34 -20.97 20.10
N ASN A 207 17.81 -21.01 18.85
CA ASN A 207 17.97 -22.25 18.11
C ASN A 207 19.39 -22.51 17.58
N ALA A 208 20.36 -21.61 17.80
CA ALA A 208 21.70 -21.76 17.24
C ALA A 208 22.48 -22.94 17.82
N ASN A 209 22.17 -23.38 19.05
CA ASN A 209 22.84 -24.51 19.73
C ASN A 209 24.39 -24.48 19.62
N GLY A 210 24.98 -23.28 19.61
CA GLY A 210 26.41 -23.08 19.47
C GLY A 210 26.94 -22.99 18.03
N ALA A 211 26.07 -23.00 17.03
CA ALA A 211 26.44 -22.76 15.63
C ALA A 211 26.90 -21.32 15.45
N ALA A 212 27.95 -21.12 14.63
CA ALA A 212 28.39 -19.78 14.27
C ALA A 212 27.34 -19.05 13.43
N PRO A 213 27.23 -17.70 13.50
CA PRO A 213 26.21 -16.93 12.79
C PRO A 213 26.20 -17.11 11.26
N ASP A 214 27.35 -17.42 10.67
CA ASP A 214 27.55 -17.69 9.25
C ASP A 214 27.07 -19.08 8.80
N GLN A 215 26.87 -19.99 9.74
CA GLN A 215 26.44 -21.38 9.52
C GLN A 215 24.97 -21.62 9.88
N PHE A 216 24.34 -20.66 10.56
CA PHE A 216 22.95 -20.79 11.00
C PHE A 216 21.96 -20.46 9.87
N MET A 217 21.10 -21.42 9.54
CA MET A 217 20.03 -21.22 8.58
C MET A 217 18.81 -20.61 9.28
N MET A 218 18.45 -19.37 8.90
CA MET A 218 17.30 -18.63 9.43
C MET A 218 16.01 -19.07 8.76
N THR A 219 15.54 -20.28 9.07
CA THR A 219 14.33 -20.86 8.49
C THR A 219 13.06 -20.10 8.87
N SER A 220 13.07 -19.40 9.98
CA SER A 220 11.97 -18.51 10.43
C SER A 220 11.65 -17.40 9.43
N LEU A 221 12.60 -16.97 8.59
CA LEU A 221 12.35 -15.97 7.55
C LEU A 221 11.60 -16.52 6.32
N MET A 222 11.42 -17.83 6.21
CA MET A 222 10.63 -18.44 5.14
C MET A 222 9.13 -18.36 5.41
N GLU A 223 8.74 -18.10 6.65
CA GLU A 223 7.36 -17.90 7.06
C GLU A 223 7.02 -16.42 7.18
N SER A 224 5.73 -16.10 7.11
CA SER A 224 5.27 -14.72 7.32
C SER A 224 5.56 -14.28 8.76
N ALA A 225 6.32 -13.22 8.92
CA ALA A 225 6.63 -12.65 10.24
C ALA A 225 5.35 -12.22 10.97
N LYS A 226 5.13 -12.76 12.15
CA LYS A 226 4.03 -12.33 13.02
C LYS A 226 4.44 -11.05 13.74
N THR A 227 3.87 -9.94 13.33
CA THR A 227 4.16 -8.64 13.93
C THR A 227 3.31 -8.42 15.19
N THR A 228 3.95 -8.11 16.30
CA THR A 228 3.26 -7.76 17.54
C THR A 228 2.51 -6.42 17.36
N PRO A 229 1.22 -6.33 17.70
CA PRO A 229 0.42 -5.13 17.54
C PRO A 229 1.03 -3.87 18.19
N GLY A 230 1.74 -4.03 19.31
CA GLY A 230 2.43 -2.94 19.99
C GLY A 230 3.48 -2.23 19.13
N PHE A 231 4.25 -2.96 18.34
CA PHE A 231 5.23 -2.37 17.43
C PHE A 231 4.56 -1.60 16.30
N LEU A 232 3.44 -2.11 15.76
CA LEU A 232 2.67 -1.43 14.72
C LEU A 232 2.07 -0.12 15.24
N LEU A 233 1.51 -0.11 16.46
CA LEU A 233 0.96 1.09 17.08
C LEU A 233 2.04 2.13 17.35
N ALA A 234 3.19 1.71 17.90
CA ALA A 234 4.29 2.61 18.17
C ALA A 234 4.86 3.23 16.89
N ALA A 235 5.09 2.40 15.85
CA ALA A 235 5.59 2.87 14.55
C ALA A 235 4.56 3.78 13.87
N GLY A 236 3.27 3.46 13.92
CA GLY A 236 2.20 4.32 13.39
C GLY A 236 2.15 5.68 14.08
N ALA A 237 2.30 5.73 15.40
CA ALA A 237 2.36 6.98 16.15
C ALA A 237 3.58 7.83 15.72
N VAL A 238 4.76 7.23 15.61
CA VAL A 238 5.97 7.92 15.14
C VAL A 238 5.79 8.43 13.71
N MET A 239 5.20 7.63 12.82
CA MET A 239 4.93 8.01 11.44
C MET A 239 3.99 9.22 11.36
N ILE A 240 2.90 9.25 12.15
CA ILE A 240 1.97 10.39 12.21
C ILE A 240 2.70 11.66 12.65
N ILE A 241 3.52 11.58 13.70
CA ILE A 241 4.30 12.72 14.19
C ILE A 241 5.28 13.20 13.13
N ALA A 242 6.02 12.28 12.51
CA ALA A 242 6.99 12.60 11.46
C ALA A 242 6.33 13.27 10.26
N MET A 243 5.21 12.73 9.76
CA MET A 243 4.45 13.32 8.64
C MET A 243 3.91 14.71 8.98
N ALA A 244 3.41 14.92 10.18
CA ALA A 244 2.86 16.20 10.61
C ALA A 244 3.93 17.28 10.78
N THR A 245 5.15 16.92 11.19
CA THR A 245 6.22 17.86 11.53
C THR A 245 7.28 18.05 10.44
N SER A 246 7.40 17.11 9.52
CA SER A 246 8.45 17.13 8.49
C SER A 246 8.14 18.12 7.37
N LYS A 247 8.99 19.13 7.22
CA LYS A 247 8.93 20.05 6.07
C LYS A 247 9.21 19.35 4.74
N LYS A 248 10.05 18.32 4.73
CA LYS A 248 10.38 17.54 3.52
C LYS A 248 9.16 16.74 3.04
N ALA A 249 8.42 16.11 3.93
CA ALA A 249 7.16 15.45 3.59
C ALA A 249 6.13 16.43 2.99
N GLN A 250 6.08 17.67 3.49
CA GLN A 250 5.22 18.72 2.94
C GLN A 250 5.60 19.10 1.50
N ASN A 251 6.87 19.04 1.12
CA ASN A 251 7.30 19.28 -0.26
C ASN A 251 6.69 18.25 -1.22
N VAL A 252 6.68 16.97 -0.84
CA VAL A 252 6.05 15.91 -1.64
C VAL A 252 4.55 16.12 -1.76
N ILE A 253 3.89 16.49 -0.66
CA ILE A 253 2.45 16.80 -0.67
C ILE A 253 2.16 17.95 -1.63
N LYS A 254 2.95 19.02 -1.59
CA LYS A 254 2.81 20.15 -2.51
C LYS A 254 2.93 19.70 -3.97
N THR A 255 3.96 18.94 -4.31
CA THR A 255 4.13 18.40 -5.66
C THR A 255 2.93 17.52 -6.08
N SER A 256 2.42 16.67 -5.20
CA SER A 256 1.25 15.84 -5.48
C SER A 256 -0.01 16.67 -5.73
N VAL A 257 -0.20 17.76 -4.97
CA VAL A 257 -1.31 18.71 -5.18
C VAL A 257 -1.17 19.43 -6.52
N ASP A 258 0.03 19.91 -6.84
CA ASP A 258 0.29 20.60 -8.10
C ASP A 258 0.08 19.71 -9.32
N LEU A 259 0.49 18.43 -9.24
CA LEU A 259 0.27 17.44 -10.31
C LEU A 259 -1.21 17.04 -10.49
N SER A 260 -2.00 17.10 -9.43
CA SER A 260 -3.44 16.80 -9.49
C SER A 260 -4.30 18.01 -9.88
N ARG A 261 -3.71 19.20 -9.93
CA ARG A 261 -4.39 20.43 -10.30
C ARG A 261 -4.76 20.40 -11.79
N GLN A 262 -6.04 20.61 -12.07
CA GLN A 262 -6.51 20.84 -13.43
C GLN A 262 -6.77 22.33 -13.57
N ASP A 263 -5.95 23.00 -14.36
CA ASP A 263 -6.27 24.35 -14.80
C ASP A 263 -7.43 24.25 -15.79
N GLU A 264 -8.51 24.98 -15.53
CA GLU A 264 -9.54 25.21 -16.52
C GLU A 264 -8.85 25.99 -17.64
N GLY A 265 -8.60 25.31 -18.77
CA GLY A 265 -8.02 25.96 -19.94
C GLY A 265 -8.94 27.08 -20.40
N ASP A 266 -8.36 28.24 -20.72
CA ASP A 266 -9.01 29.37 -21.35
C ASP A 266 -9.67 28.97 -22.67
#